data_0f66a4ce0e2165b3105ff2dd051ab773
#
_entry.id   0f66a4ce0e2165b3105ff2dd051ab773
#
_cell.length_a   1.000
_cell.length_b   1.000
_cell.length_c   1.000
_cell.angle_alpha   90.00
_cell.angle_beta   90.00
_cell.angle_gamma   90.00
#
_symmetry.space_group_name_H-M   'P 1'
#
loop_
_entity.id
_entity.type
_entity.pdbx_description
1 polymer ?
#
loop_
_entity_poly.entity_id
_entity_poly.type
_entity_poly.pdbx_seq_one_letter_code
_entity_poly.pdbx_strand_id
1 'polypeptide(L)'
;SMAHPDLVSLLGRLPSATVLEGLYDTAAEAAQAAGVRIEVNTAGLIKPVGRIYPAPGLLKRFLKAGVRATVGSDAHVPHRVGEGITDAYRLLYESGYRSIDVPTAQGGWRRVEL
;
A
#
# COMPACT_ATOMS: atom_id res chain seq x y z
N SER A 1 -10.21 3.70 2.20
CA SER A 1 -8.97 2.91 2.03
C SER A 1 -8.43 2.43 3.37
N MET A 2 -7.65 1.37 3.31
CA MET A 2 -6.82 0.91 4.43
C MET A 2 -5.45 1.58 4.28
N ALA A 3 -5.13 2.52 5.16
CA ALA A 3 -3.87 3.23 5.15
C ALA A 3 -2.72 2.34 5.67
N HIS A 4 -1.55 2.46 5.06
CA HIS A 4 -0.29 1.79 5.45
C HIS A 4 -0.47 0.43 6.17
N PRO A 5 -1.01 -0.60 5.49
CA PRO A 5 -1.52 -1.83 6.14
C PRO A 5 -0.48 -2.67 6.91
N ASP A 6 0.82 -2.46 6.71
CA ASP A 6 1.88 -3.12 7.48
C ASP A 6 2.73 -2.14 8.31
N LEU A 7 2.11 -1.07 8.83
CA LEU A 7 2.77 -0.07 9.69
C LEU A 7 3.48 -0.69 10.91
N VAL A 8 3.06 -1.86 11.34
CA VAL A 8 3.73 -2.63 12.42
C VAL A 8 5.22 -2.87 12.13
N SER A 9 5.63 -2.83 10.87
CA SER A 9 7.03 -2.95 10.45
C SER A 9 7.85 -1.65 10.57
N LEU A 10 7.25 -0.56 11.03
CA LEU A 10 7.85 0.78 11.12
C LEU A 10 9.27 0.80 11.70
N LEU A 11 9.50 0.04 12.75
CA LEU A 11 10.79 -0.02 13.47
C LEU A 11 11.76 -1.07 12.88
N GLY A 12 11.46 -1.66 11.71
CA GLY A 12 12.30 -2.68 11.07
C GLY A 12 12.27 -4.05 11.74
N ARG A 13 11.44 -4.26 12.76
CA ARG A 13 11.25 -5.55 13.42
C ARG A 13 10.10 -6.30 12.77
N LEU A 14 10.37 -7.51 12.29
CA LEU A 14 9.37 -8.34 11.62
C LEU A 14 9.18 -9.65 12.38
N PRO A 15 7.96 -10.21 12.42
CA PRO A 15 7.71 -11.57 12.84
C PRO A 15 8.45 -12.60 11.97
N SER A 16 8.41 -13.87 12.36
CA SER A 16 8.92 -14.95 11.50
C SER A 16 8.17 -14.98 10.17
N ALA A 17 8.84 -15.49 9.12
CA ALA A 17 8.24 -15.57 7.78
C ALA A 17 6.89 -16.30 7.78
N THR A 18 6.79 -17.42 8.50
CA THR A 18 5.53 -18.19 8.60
C THR A 18 4.39 -17.40 9.21
N VAL A 19 4.66 -16.63 10.27
CA VAL A 19 3.65 -15.78 10.91
C VAL A 19 3.23 -14.65 9.96
N LEU A 20 4.20 -14.01 9.27
CA LEU A 20 3.91 -12.97 8.29
C LEU A 20 3.03 -13.45 7.14
N GLU A 21 3.31 -14.65 6.61
CA GLU A 21 2.52 -15.24 5.53
C GLU A 21 1.05 -15.39 5.92
N GLY A 22 0.76 -15.95 7.10
CA GLY A 22 -0.61 -16.09 7.60
C GLY A 22 -1.31 -14.74 7.85
N LEU A 23 -0.58 -13.76 8.38
CA LEU A 23 -1.11 -12.40 8.57
C LEU A 23 -1.42 -11.71 7.24
N TYR A 24 -0.60 -11.91 6.23
CA TYR A 24 -0.79 -11.34 4.89
C TYR A 24 -2.03 -11.91 4.21
N ASP A 25 -2.24 -13.22 4.30
CA ASP A 25 -3.42 -13.87 3.74
C ASP A 25 -4.70 -13.37 4.43
N THR A 26 -4.71 -13.34 5.77
CA THR A 26 -5.82 -12.81 6.56
C THR A 26 -6.13 -11.34 6.22
N ALA A 27 -5.11 -10.50 6.08
CA ALA A 27 -5.28 -9.09 5.73
C ALA A 27 -5.87 -8.91 4.32
N ALA A 28 -5.43 -9.72 3.37
CA ALA A 28 -5.92 -9.66 1.99
C ALA A 28 -7.38 -10.11 1.88
N GLU A 29 -7.75 -11.19 2.56
CA GLU A 29 -9.14 -11.68 2.63
C GLU A 29 -10.05 -10.65 3.29
N ALA A 30 -9.63 -10.08 4.42
CA ALA A 30 -10.41 -9.06 5.12
C ALA A 30 -10.61 -7.79 4.27
N ALA A 31 -9.57 -7.33 3.59
CA ALA A 31 -9.65 -6.15 2.71
C ALA A 31 -10.58 -6.41 1.52
N GLN A 32 -10.51 -7.59 0.93
CA GLN A 32 -11.38 -8.01 -0.17
C GLN A 32 -12.83 -8.08 0.29
N ALA A 33 -13.12 -8.76 1.41
CA ALA A 33 -14.46 -8.90 1.96
C ALA A 33 -15.08 -7.54 2.34
N ALA A 34 -14.28 -6.61 2.85
CA ALA A 34 -14.72 -5.26 3.19
C ALA A 34 -14.84 -4.32 1.97
N GLY A 35 -14.40 -4.74 0.79
CA GLY A 35 -14.41 -3.90 -0.42
C GLY A 35 -13.56 -2.64 -0.31
N VAL A 36 -12.56 -2.62 0.59
CA VAL A 36 -11.68 -1.46 0.78
C VAL A 36 -10.53 -1.48 -0.21
N ARG A 37 -9.96 -0.29 -0.47
CA ARG A 37 -8.70 -0.13 -1.19
C ARG A 37 -7.56 -0.16 -0.21
N ILE A 38 -6.41 -0.67 -0.63
CA ILE A 38 -5.18 -0.53 0.16
C ILE A 38 -4.42 0.72 -0.30
N GLU A 39 -3.75 1.37 0.63
CA GLU A 39 -2.86 2.48 0.32
C GLU A 39 -1.42 1.99 0.22
N VAL A 40 -0.78 2.29 -0.91
CA VAL A 40 0.67 2.22 -1.05
C VAL A 40 1.24 3.55 -0.56
N ASN A 41 1.96 3.49 0.57
CA ASN A 41 2.35 4.67 1.33
C ASN A 41 3.88 4.83 1.32
N THR A 42 4.35 5.99 0.88
CA THR A 42 5.78 6.24 0.70
C THR A 42 6.49 6.77 1.96
N ALA A 43 5.76 7.12 3.02
CA ALA A 43 6.37 7.61 4.26
C ALA A 43 7.37 6.63 4.89
N GLY A 44 7.24 5.34 4.61
CA GLY A 44 8.18 4.32 5.11
C GLY A 44 9.61 4.48 4.58
N LEU A 45 9.81 5.18 3.45
CA LEU A 45 11.15 5.45 2.89
C LEU A 45 12.05 6.25 3.85
N ILE A 46 11.45 7.10 4.68
CA ILE A 46 12.15 7.95 5.66
C ILE A 46 12.06 7.42 7.10
N LYS A 47 11.51 6.25 7.27
CA LYS A 47 11.40 5.58 8.57
C LYS A 47 12.48 4.49 8.69
N PRO A 48 12.75 3.96 9.90
CA PRO A 48 13.74 2.90 10.08
C PRO A 48 13.53 1.67 9.19
N VAL A 49 12.30 1.39 8.78
CA VAL A 49 11.98 0.30 7.84
C VAL A 49 12.57 0.51 6.45
N GLY A 50 12.81 1.78 6.03
CA GLY A 50 13.50 2.15 4.78
C GLY A 50 12.82 1.68 3.50
N ARG A 51 11.51 1.43 3.51
CA ARG A 51 10.77 0.95 2.32
C ARG A 51 9.34 1.48 2.28
N ILE A 52 8.74 1.41 1.10
CA ILE A 52 7.32 1.73 0.90
C ILE A 52 6.44 0.68 1.61
N TYR A 53 5.33 1.12 2.17
CA TYR A 53 4.26 0.24 2.66
C TYR A 53 3.22 -0.03 1.55
N PRO A 54 2.60 -1.21 1.52
CA PRO A 54 2.98 -2.42 2.23
C PRO A 54 4.20 -3.10 1.62
N ALA A 55 4.74 -4.10 2.34
CA ALA A 55 5.78 -4.97 1.80
C ALA A 55 5.33 -5.61 0.47
N PRO A 56 6.28 -5.86 -0.47
CA PRO A 56 5.93 -6.45 -1.77
C PRO A 56 5.18 -7.79 -1.67
N GLY A 57 5.48 -8.60 -0.66
CA GLY A 57 4.77 -9.86 -0.41
C GLY A 57 3.29 -9.66 -0.08
N LEU A 58 2.97 -8.69 0.79
CA LEU A 58 1.59 -8.35 1.14
C LEU A 58 0.87 -7.70 -0.06
N LEU A 59 1.56 -6.82 -0.80
CA LEU A 59 1.00 -6.17 -1.97
C LEU A 59 0.56 -7.19 -3.05
N LYS A 60 1.35 -8.23 -3.27
CA LYS A 60 0.99 -9.34 -4.18
C LYS A 60 -0.23 -10.13 -3.70
N ARG A 61 -0.40 -10.31 -2.39
CA ARG A 61 -1.60 -10.96 -1.84
C ARG A 61 -2.85 -10.12 -2.05
N PHE A 62 -2.77 -8.82 -1.82
CA PHE A 62 -3.86 -7.91 -2.13
C PHE A 62 -4.26 -7.96 -3.61
N LEU A 63 -3.28 -7.94 -4.51
CA LEU A 63 -3.55 -8.07 -5.94
C LEU A 63 -4.25 -9.40 -6.28
N LYS A 64 -3.74 -10.52 -5.76
CA LYS A 64 -4.31 -11.85 -5.98
C LYS A 64 -5.75 -11.95 -5.45
N ALA A 65 -6.06 -11.27 -4.36
CA ALA A 65 -7.40 -11.17 -3.79
C ALA A 65 -8.31 -10.16 -4.54
N GLY A 66 -7.81 -9.48 -5.57
CA GLY A 66 -8.58 -8.48 -6.32
C GLY A 66 -8.76 -7.14 -5.61
N VAL A 67 -7.97 -6.88 -4.56
CA VAL A 67 -8.02 -5.62 -3.81
C VAL A 67 -7.38 -4.52 -4.63
N ARG A 68 -8.10 -3.41 -4.80
CA ARG A 68 -7.62 -2.23 -5.54
C ARG A 68 -6.68 -1.39 -4.68
N ALA A 69 -5.77 -0.66 -5.33
CA ALA A 69 -4.78 0.16 -4.66
C ALA A 69 -5.02 1.66 -4.90
N THR A 70 -4.60 2.46 -3.94
CA THR A 70 -4.37 3.89 -4.05
C THR A 70 -2.96 4.21 -3.57
N VAL A 71 -2.50 5.45 -3.73
CA VAL A 71 -1.15 5.87 -3.35
C VAL A 71 -1.21 7.11 -2.48
N GLY A 72 -0.36 7.17 -1.45
CA GLY A 72 -0.23 8.31 -0.56
C GLY A 72 1.23 8.55 -0.14
N SER A 73 1.60 9.82 0.06
CA SER A 73 2.91 10.19 0.62
C SER A 73 2.89 10.32 2.14
N ASP A 74 1.69 10.41 2.74
CA ASP A 74 1.51 10.63 4.18
C ASP A 74 2.32 11.84 4.70
N ALA A 75 2.37 12.89 3.87
CA ALA A 75 3.17 14.07 4.14
C ALA A 75 2.56 14.89 5.28
N HIS A 76 3.34 15.16 6.31
CA HIS A 76 2.98 15.99 7.45
C HIS A 76 3.53 17.42 7.33
N VAL A 77 4.26 17.71 6.26
CA VAL A 77 4.79 19.04 5.92
C VAL A 77 4.65 19.30 4.41
N PRO A 78 4.37 20.55 4.00
CA PRO A 78 4.00 20.85 2.61
C PRO A 78 5.02 20.42 1.55
N HIS A 79 6.31 20.59 1.81
CA HIS A 79 7.37 20.28 0.84
C HIS A 79 7.58 18.78 0.60
N ARG A 80 6.92 17.91 1.37
CA ARG A 80 6.98 16.45 1.22
C ARG A 80 5.75 15.86 0.52
N VAL A 81 4.79 16.68 0.17
CA VAL A 81 3.61 16.22 -0.56
C VAL A 81 4.03 15.62 -1.91
N GLY A 82 3.66 14.37 -2.13
CA GLY A 82 4.03 13.63 -3.35
C GLY A 82 5.44 12.99 -3.32
N GLU A 83 6.17 13.08 -2.21
CA GLU A 83 7.50 12.46 -2.10
C GLU A 83 7.41 10.94 -2.29
N GLY A 84 8.26 10.39 -3.17
CA GLY A 84 8.34 8.96 -3.45
C GLY A 84 7.18 8.38 -4.27
N ILE A 85 6.23 9.18 -4.75
CA ILE A 85 5.05 8.69 -5.50
C ILE A 85 5.47 7.93 -6.77
N THR A 86 6.51 8.38 -7.48
CA THR A 86 7.04 7.67 -8.65
C THR A 86 7.55 6.27 -8.31
N ASP A 87 8.17 6.11 -7.15
CA ASP A 87 8.65 4.81 -6.67
C ASP A 87 7.47 3.91 -6.27
N ALA A 88 6.39 4.48 -5.72
CA ALA A 88 5.16 3.75 -5.44
C ALA A 88 4.49 3.22 -6.73
N TYR A 89 4.46 4.02 -7.79
CA TYR A 89 3.94 3.57 -9.10
C TYR A 89 4.78 2.44 -9.68
N ARG A 90 6.11 2.55 -9.60
CA ARG A 90 7.01 1.48 -10.04
C ARG A 90 6.77 0.20 -9.25
N LEU A 91 6.70 0.28 -7.92
CA LEU A 91 6.44 -0.87 -7.05
C LEU A 91 5.10 -1.56 -7.39
N LEU A 92 4.04 -0.77 -7.60
CA LEU A 92 2.74 -1.29 -8.00
C LEU A 92 2.81 -2.02 -9.34
N TYR A 93 3.42 -1.41 -10.35
CA TYR A 93 3.56 -1.99 -11.68
C TYR A 93 4.37 -3.30 -11.64
N GLU A 94 5.50 -3.32 -10.95
CA GLU A 94 6.34 -4.50 -10.75
C GLU A 94 5.63 -5.61 -9.96
N SER A 95 4.72 -5.22 -9.06
CA SER A 95 3.88 -6.16 -8.31
C SER A 95 2.73 -6.74 -9.12
N GLY A 96 2.45 -6.20 -10.31
CA GLY A 96 1.43 -6.68 -11.23
C GLY A 96 0.18 -5.81 -11.35
N TYR A 97 0.06 -4.73 -10.59
CA TYR A 97 -1.01 -3.75 -10.77
C TYR A 97 -0.85 -3.04 -12.12
N ARG A 98 -1.96 -2.67 -12.75
CA ARG A 98 -2.00 -1.91 -14.00
C ARG A 98 -2.79 -0.62 -13.89
N SER A 99 -3.44 -0.42 -12.75
CA SER A 99 -4.19 0.80 -12.45
C SER A 99 -4.26 1.03 -10.96
N ILE A 100 -4.53 2.27 -10.58
CA ILE A 100 -4.83 2.70 -9.22
C ILE A 100 -6.18 3.40 -9.19
N ASP A 101 -6.75 3.51 -8.00
CA ASP A 101 -7.92 4.33 -7.74
C ASP A 101 -7.48 5.64 -7.06
N VAL A 102 -7.90 6.78 -7.61
CA VAL A 102 -7.60 8.11 -7.08
C VAL A 102 -8.89 8.73 -6.54
N PRO A 103 -8.89 9.31 -5.32
CA PRO A 103 -10.07 9.97 -4.79
C PRO A 103 -10.46 11.19 -5.64
N THR A 104 -11.76 11.45 -5.73
CA THR A 104 -12.29 12.61 -6.45
C THR A 104 -12.84 13.68 -5.50
N ALA A 105 -12.86 14.94 -5.92
CA ALA A 105 -13.36 16.05 -5.11
C ALA A 105 -14.85 15.92 -4.75
N GLN A 106 -15.63 15.19 -5.56
CA GLN A 106 -17.06 14.95 -5.31
C GLN A 106 -17.33 13.78 -4.36
N GLY A 107 -16.28 13.19 -3.80
CA GLY A 107 -16.38 11.96 -3.00
C GLY A 107 -16.59 10.72 -3.88
N GLY A 108 -15.64 9.88 -3.98
CA GLY A 108 -15.65 8.69 -4.83
C GLY A 108 -14.26 8.41 -5.37
N TRP A 109 -14.17 7.55 -6.39
CA TRP A 109 -12.89 7.08 -6.89
C TRP A 109 -12.89 7.07 -8.41
N ARG A 110 -11.78 7.48 -8.99
CA ARG A 110 -11.51 7.39 -10.42
C ARG A 110 -10.34 6.43 -10.64
N ARG A 111 -10.51 5.50 -11.59
CA ARG A 111 -9.42 4.62 -12.01
C ARG A 111 -8.45 5.37 -12.93
N VAL A 112 -7.16 5.16 -12.72
CA VAL A 112 -6.07 5.72 -13.52
C VAL A 112 -5.10 4.58 -13.84
N GLU A 113 -4.73 4.44 -15.11
CA GLU A 113 -3.74 3.46 -15.56
C GLU A 113 -2.33 3.87 -15.09
N LEU A 114 -1.47 2.85 -14.81
CA LEU A 114 -0.08 3.01 -14.40
C LEU A 114 0.87 3.01 -15.58
#